data_98adf86e10c6abab627da8f81bca8f16
#
_entry.id   98adf86e10c6abab627da8f81bca8f16
#
_cell.length_a   1.000
_cell.length_b   1.000
_cell.length_c   1.000
_cell.angle_alpha   90.00
_cell.angle_beta   90.00
_cell.angle_gamma   90.00
#
_symmetry.space_group_name_H-M   'P 1'
#
loop_
_entity.id
_entity.type
_entity.pdbx_description
1 polymer ?
#
loop_
_entity_poly.entity_id
_entity_poly.type
_entity_poly.pdbx_seq_one_letter_code
_entity_poly.pdbx_strand_id
1 'polypeptide(L)'
;MAKTKTKSTAQASTNFYPPVVAVLGHVDHGKTSLLDAIRKTNLVQKEHGGITQAIGASKIEIIHEGVKRQITFVDTPGHEAFSKMRGHGILAADIGLLVVSSVDGVMPQTKESIVLLRESEIPVIVVLTKSDLPNKNAEKIKQQLLKEE
;
A
#
# COMPACT_ATOMS: atom_id res chain seq x y z
N MET A 1 35.38 -42.63 -26.15
CA MET A 1 34.95 -41.20 -26.19
C MET A 1 33.52 -41.11 -25.71
N ALA A 2 33.29 -40.76 -24.47
CA ALA A 2 31.97 -40.62 -23.87
C ALA A 2 31.52 -39.15 -23.99
N LYS A 3 30.37 -38.91 -24.67
CA LYS A 3 29.77 -37.59 -24.78
C LYS A 3 28.88 -37.33 -23.55
N THR A 4 29.32 -36.47 -22.66
CA THR A 4 28.56 -35.99 -21.52
C THR A 4 27.46 -35.04 -22.04
N LYS A 5 26.18 -35.49 -21.92
CA LYS A 5 25.03 -34.63 -22.16
C LYS A 5 24.80 -33.74 -20.95
N THR A 6 25.10 -32.45 -21.10
CA THR A 6 24.73 -31.40 -20.12
C THR A 6 23.22 -31.24 -20.16
N LYS A 7 22.51 -31.64 -19.09
CA LYS A 7 21.10 -31.33 -18.88
C LYS A 7 21.00 -29.81 -18.60
N SER A 8 20.47 -29.06 -19.57
CA SER A 8 19.98 -27.73 -19.40
C SER A 8 18.75 -27.80 -18.47
N THR A 9 18.90 -27.33 -17.25
CA THR A 9 17.78 -27.08 -16.34
C THR A 9 17.02 -25.87 -16.90
N ALA A 10 15.89 -26.12 -17.56
CA ALA A 10 14.95 -25.08 -17.92
C ALA A 10 14.45 -24.43 -16.62
N GLN A 11 14.93 -23.21 -16.34
CA GLN A 11 14.34 -22.34 -15.34
C GLN A 11 12.94 -22.02 -15.84
N ALA A 12 11.92 -22.55 -15.19
CA ALA A 12 10.54 -22.12 -15.36
C ALA A 12 10.50 -20.63 -14.98
N SER A 13 10.39 -19.76 -15.98
CA SER A 13 10.10 -18.34 -15.79
C SER A 13 8.66 -18.26 -15.31
N THR A 14 8.46 -18.33 -14.00
CA THR A 14 7.21 -17.88 -13.38
C THR A 14 7.12 -16.39 -13.68
N ASN A 15 6.21 -16.00 -14.56
CA ASN A 15 5.86 -14.60 -14.79
C ASN A 15 5.28 -14.07 -13.47
N PHE A 16 6.15 -13.57 -12.62
CA PHE A 16 5.78 -12.89 -11.39
C PHE A 16 5.32 -11.48 -11.79
N TYR A 17 4.00 -11.28 -11.83
CA TYR A 17 3.46 -9.94 -11.95
C TYR A 17 3.76 -9.18 -10.65
N PRO A 18 4.21 -7.90 -10.74
CA PRO A 18 4.41 -7.08 -9.55
C PRO A 18 3.10 -6.94 -8.78
N PRO A 19 3.09 -7.24 -7.46
CA PRO A 19 1.89 -7.07 -6.66
C PRO A 19 1.44 -5.61 -6.66
N VAL A 20 0.13 -5.41 -6.67
CA VAL A 20 -0.51 -4.10 -6.61
C VAL A 20 -1.00 -3.84 -5.19
N VAL A 21 -0.58 -2.74 -4.60
CA VAL A 21 -0.93 -2.32 -3.24
C VAL A 21 -1.79 -1.07 -3.31
N ALA A 22 -3.06 -1.15 -2.89
CA ALA A 22 -3.93 0.01 -2.76
C ALA A 22 -3.69 0.72 -1.42
N VAL A 23 -3.46 2.03 -1.45
CA VAL A 23 -3.24 2.84 -0.25
C VAL A 23 -4.49 3.63 0.08
N LEU A 24 -5.08 3.35 1.25
CA LEU A 24 -6.34 3.94 1.71
C LEU A 24 -6.18 4.56 3.09
N GLY A 25 -7.11 5.43 3.44
CA GLY A 25 -7.16 6.10 4.74
C GLY A 25 -7.66 7.52 4.62
N HIS A 26 -7.90 8.15 5.77
CA HIS A 26 -8.43 9.51 5.86
C HIS A 26 -7.46 10.55 5.26
N VAL A 27 -8.00 11.73 4.87
CA VAL A 27 -7.18 12.89 4.51
C VAL A 27 -6.25 13.24 5.68
N ASP A 28 -5.05 13.74 5.41
CA ASP A 28 -4.04 14.13 6.40
C ASP A 28 -3.53 13.02 7.34
N HIS A 29 -3.89 11.76 7.11
CA HIS A 29 -3.33 10.62 7.83
C HIS A 29 -1.93 10.21 7.35
N GLY A 30 -1.32 10.94 6.41
CA GLY A 30 0.07 10.77 5.99
C GLY A 30 0.29 9.72 4.90
N LYS A 31 -0.73 9.38 4.08
CA LYS A 31 -0.59 8.46 2.94
C LYS A 31 0.51 8.88 1.98
N THR A 32 0.47 10.12 1.51
CA THR A 32 1.47 10.69 0.60
C THR A 32 2.86 10.70 1.23
N SER A 33 2.97 11.10 2.49
CA SER A 33 4.25 11.10 3.23
C SER A 33 4.84 9.70 3.36
N LEU A 34 3.99 8.68 3.59
CA LEU A 34 4.40 7.28 3.64
C LEU A 34 4.93 6.82 2.28
N LEU A 35 4.19 7.09 1.20
CA LEU A 35 4.61 6.73 -0.16
C LEU A 35 5.90 7.46 -0.57
N ASP A 36 6.03 8.72 -0.23
CA ASP A 36 7.25 9.49 -0.50
C ASP A 36 8.45 8.95 0.28
N ALA A 37 8.26 8.53 1.54
CA ALA A 37 9.31 7.88 2.32
C ALA A 37 9.74 6.56 1.67
N ILE A 38 8.80 5.72 1.25
CA ILE A 38 9.07 4.46 0.56
C ILE A 38 9.79 4.71 -0.77
N ARG A 39 9.39 5.71 -1.55
CA ARG A 39 10.03 6.10 -2.81
C ARG A 39 11.46 6.61 -2.59
N LYS A 40 11.69 7.44 -1.57
CA LYS A 40 13.02 7.99 -1.25
C LYS A 40 14.00 6.93 -0.79
N THR A 41 13.55 5.97 0.00
CA THR A 41 14.39 4.86 0.48
C THR A 41 14.81 3.91 -0.62
N ASN A 42 14.05 3.83 -1.71
CA ASN A 42 14.31 2.93 -2.83
C ASN A 42 14.98 3.59 -4.06
N LEU A 43 15.43 4.84 -3.96
CA LEU A 43 16.27 5.56 -4.94
C LEU A 43 15.79 5.54 -6.41
N VAL A 44 14.48 5.59 -6.70
CA VAL A 44 14.03 5.70 -8.08
C VAL A 44 12.98 6.79 -8.26
N GLN A 45 13.44 7.83 -8.95
CA GLN A 45 12.72 8.86 -9.73
C GLN A 45 11.69 9.75 -9.06
N LYS A 46 12.04 11.05 -9.13
CA LYS A 46 11.25 12.23 -8.85
C LYS A 46 9.99 12.30 -9.70
N GLU A 47 8.85 12.40 -9.07
CA GLU A 47 7.71 13.13 -9.61
C GLU A 47 7.23 14.16 -8.61
N HIS A 48 6.90 15.36 -9.12
CA HIS A 48 6.58 16.56 -8.36
C HIS A 48 5.08 16.58 -8.00
N GLY A 49 4.74 17.01 -6.80
CA GLY A 49 3.43 17.53 -6.48
C GLY A 49 2.75 16.88 -5.25
N GLY A 50 2.75 17.60 -4.12
CA GLY A 50 1.98 17.23 -2.95
C GLY A 50 0.50 17.53 -3.12
N ILE A 51 -0.35 16.58 -3.00
CA ILE A 51 -1.80 16.36 -2.92
C ILE A 51 -2.27 15.53 -4.11
N THR A 52 -2.63 14.27 -3.81
CA THR A 52 -3.20 13.36 -4.80
C THR A 52 -4.66 13.72 -5.05
N GLN A 53 -4.94 14.31 -6.21
CA GLN A 53 -6.30 14.60 -6.70
C GLN A 53 -6.79 13.59 -7.75
N ALA A 54 -5.91 12.70 -8.19
CA ALA A 54 -6.21 11.63 -9.13
C ALA A 54 -5.61 10.32 -8.63
N ILE A 55 -6.13 9.17 -9.09
CA ILE A 55 -5.52 7.87 -8.80
C ILE A 55 -4.13 7.87 -9.42
N GLY A 56 -3.11 7.81 -8.57
CA GLY A 56 -1.70 7.73 -8.96
C GLY A 56 -1.18 6.30 -8.81
N ALA A 57 -0.58 5.74 -9.85
CA ALA A 57 0.16 4.48 -9.74
C ALA A 57 1.66 4.75 -9.76
N SER A 58 2.39 4.16 -8.80
CA SER A 58 3.84 4.26 -8.73
C SER A 58 4.47 2.89 -8.58
N LYS A 59 5.47 2.59 -9.42
CA LYS A 59 6.30 1.39 -9.30
C LYS A 59 7.52 1.67 -8.46
N ILE A 60 7.81 0.74 -7.55
CA ILE A 60 9.00 0.76 -6.71
C ILE A 60 9.77 -0.54 -6.92
N GLU A 61 11.08 -0.45 -7.08
CA GLU A 61 11.95 -1.62 -7.11
C GLU A 61 12.55 -1.82 -5.72
N ILE A 62 12.48 -3.04 -5.22
CA ILE A 62 13.11 -3.46 -3.96
C ILE A 62 14.05 -4.62 -4.20
N ILE A 63 15.06 -4.75 -3.36
CA ILE A 63 15.89 -5.95 -3.31
C ILE A 63 15.45 -6.76 -2.10
N HIS A 64 14.92 -7.95 -2.34
CA HIS A 64 14.54 -8.89 -1.31
C HIS A 64 15.26 -10.22 -1.54
N GLU A 65 16.02 -10.68 -0.55
CA GLU A 65 16.86 -11.89 -0.64
C GLU A 65 17.80 -11.90 -1.87
N GLY A 66 18.38 -10.73 -2.20
CA GLY A 66 19.27 -10.58 -3.35
C GLY A 66 18.59 -10.54 -4.71
N VAL A 67 17.26 -10.63 -4.77
CA VAL A 67 16.47 -10.59 -6.01
C VAL A 67 15.77 -9.23 -6.13
N LYS A 68 15.89 -8.61 -7.30
CA LYS A 68 15.10 -7.41 -7.63
C LYS A 68 13.64 -7.79 -7.83
N ARG A 69 12.77 -7.12 -7.07
CA ARG A 69 11.32 -7.27 -7.16
C ARG A 69 10.68 -5.90 -7.36
N GLN A 70 9.53 -5.87 -8.01
CA GLN A 70 8.75 -4.66 -8.21
C GLN A 70 7.44 -4.75 -7.42
N ILE A 71 7.02 -3.61 -6.88
CA ILE A 71 5.73 -3.42 -6.22
C ILE A 71 5.08 -2.19 -6.85
N THR A 72 3.79 -2.28 -7.18
CA THR A 72 3.02 -1.15 -7.67
C THR A 72 2.13 -0.63 -6.55
N PHE A 73 2.28 0.63 -6.17
CA PHE A 73 1.38 1.31 -5.25
C PHE A 73 0.36 2.11 -6.04
N VAL A 74 -0.91 1.97 -5.66
CA VAL A 74 -2.02 2.78 -6.17
C VAL A 74 -2.45 3.71 -5.05
N ASP A 75 -2.16 5.01 -5.20
CA ASP A 75 -2.56 6.04 -4.26
C ASP A 75 -3.99 6.48 -4.58
N THR A 76 -4.85 6.47 -3.57
CA THR A 76 -6.23 6.89 -3.70
C THR A 76 -6.47 8.21 -2.97
N PRO A 77 -7.22 9.16 -3.57
CA PRO A 77 -7.54 10.42 -2.91
C PRO A 77 -8.29 10.19 -1.60
N GLY A 78 -7.88 10.87 -0.53
CA GLY A 78 -8.51 10.76 0.78
C GLY A 78 -9.81 11.55 0.93
N HIS A 79 -10.16 12.43 0.01
CA HIS A 79 -11.32 13.31 0.12
C HIS A 79 -12.66 12.58 -0.12
N GLU A 80 -13.72 12.95 0.60
CA GLU A 80 -15.07 12.34 0.51
C GLU A 80 -15.64 12.33 -0.92
N ALA A 81 -15.37 13.39 -1.70
CA ALA A 81 -15.80 13.49 -3.09
C ALA A 81 -15.27 12.36 -4.00
N PHE A 82 -14.29 11.59 -3.56
CA PHE A 82 -13.60 10.57 -4.34
C PHE A 82 -13.85 9.12 -3.86
N SER A 83 -14.98 8.88 -3.17
CA SER A 83 -15.32 7.54 -2.67
C SER A 83 -15.38 6.47 -3.78
N LYS A 84 -15.95 6.81 -4.94
CA LYS A 84 -15.97 5.92 -6.12
C LYS A 84 -14.58 5.61 -6.65
N MET A 85 -13.63 6.56 -6.58
CA MET A 85 -12.25 6.36 -7.02
C MET A 85 -11.49 5.40 -6.10
N ARG A 86 -11.78 5.40 -4.79
CA ARG A 86 -11.23 4.43 -3.84
C ARG A 86 -11.65 3.00 -4.20
N GLY A 87 -12.92 2.80 -4.52
CA GLY A 87 -13.43 1.49 -4.98
C GLY A 87 -12.71 0.99 -6.23
N HIS A 88 -12.49 1.84 -7.23
CA HIS A 88 -11.75 1.44 -8.43
C HIS A 88 -10.28 1.07 -8.17
N GLY A 89 -9.61 1.80 -7.25
CA GLY A 89 -8.23 1.49 -6.87
C GLY A 89 -8.09 0.13 -6.19
N ILE A 90 -9.09 -0.28 -5.40
CA ILE A 90 -9.10 -1.57 -4.68
C ILE A 90 -9.36 -2.73 -5.65
N LEU A 91 -10.22 -2.58 -6.64
CA LEU A 91 -10.57 -3.64 -7.59
C LEU A 91 -9.36 -4.21 -8.37
N ALA A 92 -8.27 -3.45 -8.45
CA ALA A 92 -7.04 -3.87 -9.12
C ALA A 92 -5.93 -4.27 -8.14
N ALA A 93 -6.20 -4.26 -6.82
CA ALA A 93 -5.17 -4.47 -5.81
C ALA A 93 -5.13 -5.91 -5.29
N ASP A 94 -3.93 -6.38 -5.01
CA ASP A 94 -3.66 -7.66 -4.35
C ASP A 94 -3.59 -7.52 -2.83
N ILE A 95 -3.27 -6.31 -2.34
CA ILE A 95 -3.11 -5.98 -0.91
C ILE A 95 -3.66 -4.59 -0.64
N GLY A 96 -4.38 -4.42 0.46
CA GLY A 96 -4.81 -3.14 0.98
C GLY A 96 -3.86 -2.62 2.06
N LEU A 97 -3.45 -1.35 1.95
CA LEU A 97 -2.67 -0.65 2.96
C LEU A 97 -3.55 0.43 3.60
N LEU A 98 -4.06 0.16 4.80
CA LEU A 98 -4.90 1.09 5.55
C LEU A 98 -4.04 1.98 6.44
N VAL A 99 -3.96 3.26 6.08
CA VAL A 99 -3.14 4.25 6.81
C VAL A 99 -4.00 5.01 7.82
N VAL A 100 -3.63 4.93 9.09
CA VAL A 100 -4.35 5.55 10.22
C VAL A 100 -3.38 6.39 11.03
N SER A 101 -3.76 7.62 11.34
CA SER A 101 -2.99 8.47 12.25
C SER A 101 -3.08 7.96 13.69
N SER A 102 -1.93 7.79 14.35
CA SER A 102 -1.86 7.35 15.75
C SER A 102 -2.39 8.39 16.75
N VAL A 103 -2.65 9.59 16.28
CA VAL A 103 -3.18 10.72 17.05
C VAL A 103 -4.68 10.85 16.84
N ASP A 104 -5.11 10.87 15.58
CA ASP A 104 -6.50 11.16 15.22
C ASP A 104 -7.40 9.92 15.34
N GLY A 105 -6.84 8.72 15.09
CA GLY A 105 -7.55 7.45 15.19
C GLY A 105 -8.43 7.16 13.98
N VAL A 106 -9.47 6.36 14.21
CA VAL A 106 -10.42 5.94 13.15
C VAL A 106 -11.39 7.07 12.84
N MET A 107 -11.27 7.65 11.66
CA MET A 107 -12.06 8.76 11.14
C MET A 107 -13.11 8.25 10.13
N PRO A 108 -14.12 9.06 9.72
CA PRO A 108 -15.18 8.60 8.82
C PRO A 108 -14.67 7.95 7.53
N GLN A 109 -13.68 8.55 6.85
CA GLN A 109 -13.11 7.97 5.63
C GLN A 109 -12.27 6.71 5.90
N THR A 110 -11.74 6.55 7.14
CA THR A 110 -11.11 5.30 7.56
C THR A 110 -12.13 4.17 7.62
N LYS A 111 -13.32 4.43 8.19
CA LYS A 111 -14.43 3.46 8.23
C LYS A 111 -14.89 3.07 6.83
N GLU A 112 -15.07 4.04 5.96
CA GLU A 112 -15.41 3.81 4.56
C GLU A 112 -14.36 2.92 3.87
N SER A 113 -13.07 3.20 4.11
CA SER A 113 -11.97 2.39 3.59
C SER A 113 -11.98 0.95 4.12
N ILE A 114 -12.33 0.74 5.40
CA ILE A 114 -12.47 -0.58 6.01
C ILE A 114 -13.58 -1.38 5.33
N VAL A 115 -14.75 -0.77 5.11
CA VAL A 115 -15.88 -1.42 4.40
C VAL A 115 -15.46 -1.86 3.00
N LEU A 116 -14.83 -0.97 2.23
CA LEU A 116 -14.36 -1.26 0.89
C LEU A 116 -13.31 -2.39 0.85
N LEU A 117 -12.37 -2.40 1.79
CA LEU A 117 -11.35 -3.43 1.91
C LEU A 117 -11.95 -4.79 2.28
N ARG A 118 -12.95 -4.80 3.16
CA ARG A 118 -13.68 -6.01 3.53
C ARG A 118 -14.46 -6.59 2.34
N GLU A 119 -15.18 -5.76 1.61
CA GLU A 119 -15.92 -6.18 0.40
C GLU A 119 -15.01 -6.72 -0.71
N SER A 120 -13.75 -6.30 -0.73
CA SER A 120 -12.77 -6.73 -1.73
C SER A 120 -12.10 -8.07 -1.40
N GLU A 121 -12.27 -8.57 -0.17
CA GLU A 121 -11.67 -9.84 0.33
C GLU A 121 -10.14 -9.93 0.18
N ILE A 122 -9.45 -8.80 0.04
CA ILE A 122 -7.98 -8.75 -0.06
C ILE A 122 -7.33 -8.65 1.32
N PRO A 123 -6.10 -9.18 1.50
CA PRO A 123 -5.37 -9.02 2.75
C PRO A 123 -5.07 -7.54 3.03
N VAL A 124 -5.20 -7.14 4.30
CA VAL A 124 -5.05 -5.76 4.74
C VAL A 124 -3.87 -5.62 5.71
N ILE A 125 -3.02 -4.63 5.45
CA ILE A 125 -1.96 -4.21 6.37
C ILE A 125 -2.35 -2.84 6.93
N VAL A 126 -2.43 -2.73 8.25
CA VAL A 126 -2.68 -1.45 8.93
C VAL A 126 -1.36 -0.77 9.25
N VAL A 127 -1.22 0.49 8.84
CA VAL A 127 -0.04 1.32 9.12
C VAL A 127 -0.44 2.49 10.01
N LEU A 128 0.18 2.59 11.18
CA LEU A 128 0.01 3.72 12.09
C LEU A 128 1.07 4.79 11.78
N THR A 129 0.60 5.96 11.38
CA THR A 129 1.44 7.14 11.12
C THR A 129 1.45 8.11 12.30
N LYS A 130 2.27 9.17 12.21
CA LYS A 130 2.43 10.19 13.27
C LYS A 130 2.81 9.58 14.63
N SER A 131 3.52 8.45 14.63
CA SER A 131 3.94 7.74 15.84
C SER A 131 5.09 8.43 16.60
N ASP A 132 5.65 9.48 16.04
CA ASP A 132 6.62 10.40 16.62
C ASP A 132 5.97 11.44 17.55
N LEU A 133 4.67 11.70 17.40
CA LEU A 133 3.97 12.71 18.18
C LEU A 133 3.67 12.25 19.63
N PRO A 134 3.69 13.19 20.60
CA PRO A 134 3.57 12.85 22.04
C PRO A 134 2.17 12.32 22.43
N ASN A 135 1.12 12.68 21.68
CA ASN A 135 -0.27 12.29 21.96
C ASN A 135 -0.72 11.04 21.18
N LYS A 136 0.22 10.24 20.65
CA LYS A 136 -0.06 8.96 20.01
C LYS A 136 -0.69 7.95 20.98
N ASN A 137 -1.62 7.15 20.47
CA ASN A 137 -2.24 6.08 21.26
C ASN A 137 -2.59 4.87 20.37
N ALA A 138 -1.62 4.00 20.14
CA ALA A 138 -1.78 2.81 19.30
C ALA A 138 -2.82 1.82 19.87
N GLU A 139 -2.89 1.65 21.20
CA GLU A 139 -3.84 0.73 21.82
C GLU A 139 -5.29 1.19 21.63
N LYS A 140 -5.55 2.49 21.76
CA LYS A 140 -6.87 3.06 21.49
C LYS A 140 -7.30 2.79 20.06
N ILE A 141 -6.36 2.93 19.12
CA ILE A 141 -6.65 2.72 17.68
C ILE A 141 -6.92 1.25 17.38
N LYS A 142 -6.15 0.33 17.95
CA LYS A 142 -6.44 -1.11 17.84
C LYS A 142 -7.85 -1.43 18.32
N GLN A 143 -8.26 -0.89 19.48
CA GLN A 143 -9.61 -1.07 20.00
C GLN A 143 -10.69 -0.44 19.10
N GLN A 144 -10.39 0.70 18.45
CA GLN A 144 -11.31 1.31 17.50
C GLN A 144 -11.47 0.45 16.24
N LEU A 145 -10.36 -0.09 15.71
CA LEU A 145 -10.38 -0.96 14.54
C LEU A 145 -11.13 -2.26 14.79
N LEU A 146 -10.95 -2.88 15.96
CA LEU A 146 -11.69 -4.09 16.37
C LEU A 146 -13.21 -3.87 16.48
N LYS A 147 -13.67 -2.65 16.66
CA LYS A 147 -15.11 -2.33 16.69
C LYS A 147 -15.72 -2.16 15.29
N GLU A 148 -14.87 -1.99 14.30
CA GLU A 148 -15.28 -1.85 12.90
C GLU A 148 -15.25 -3.19 12.14
N GLU A 149 -14.81 -4.28 12.83
CA GLU A 149 -14.93 -5.66 12.34
C GLU A 149 -16.40 -6.11 12.42
#